data_1ebd9c6ae51fb0de6ba858126a596326
#
_entry.id   1ebd9c6ae51fb0de6ba858126a596326
#
_cell.length_a   1.000
_cell.length_b   1.000
_cell.length_c   1.000
_cell.angle_alpha   90.00
_cell.angle_beta   90.00
_cell.angle_gamma   90.00
#
_symmetry.space_group_name_H-M   'P 1'
#
loop_
_entity.id
_entity.type
_entity.pdbx_description
1 polymer ?
#
loop_
_entity_poly.entity_id
_entity_poly.type
_entity_poly.pdbx_seq_one_letter_code
_entity_poly.pdbx_strand_id
1 'polypeptide(L)'
;VRSRGLGDVYKRQAIVLALGMAIQTNAQEMNKVPTVKLNNGMEMPQLGVGTFLVKDDAAERVCHAIKVGFRLIDTAQGYGNEKEVGEGICRSGIDRRELFITTKVNTTEMRGGTVRQSLDKSLADLGTDYIDLVLIHWPVKGHIKETWQILEEYVDKGKIRSIGVSNFNPHHLDELLEYARIRPVVNQIEIEPYMTQHDVVGYTFRKGIQVEAWGPLGQGVTGVLDDPAIGEIAARHGKSAAQVILRWHMQRGLVTIPRCDNDAYTDENIRIFDFELSPSEIEIITGLNRNQRAYEQNDPDNFPW
;
A
#
# COMPACT_ATOMS: atom_id res chain seq x y z
N VAL A 1 12.01 62.17 -21.66
CA VAL A 1 12.32 60.73 -21.88
C VAL A 1 11.28 59.91 -21.15
N ARG A 2 10.49 59.14 -21.90
CA ARG A 2 9.30 58.38 -21.40
C ARG A 2 9.70 57.20 -20.56
N SER A 3 9.15 57.08 -19.34
CA SER A 3 9.22 55.93 -18.43
C SER A 3 8.34 54.78 -18.91
N ARG A 4 8.71 54.12 -20.01
CA ARG A 4 7.97 52.94 -20.58
C ARG A 4 8.63 51.58 -20.24
N GLY A 5 9.68 51.51 -19.47
CA GLY A 5 10.47 50.30 -19.29
C GLY A 5 10.16 49.45 -18.03
N LEU A 6 9.74 50.09 -16.91
CA LEU A 6 9.54 49.36 -15.64
C LEU A 6 8.24 48.56 -15.59
N GLY A 7 7.13 49.04 -16.16
CA GLY A 7 5.85 48.32 -16.13
C GLY A 7 5.84 47.01 -16.91
N ASP A 8 6.62 46.92 -18.00
CA ASP A 8 6.71 45.71 -18.85
C ASP A 8 7.59 44.65 -18.22
N VAL A 9 8.62 45.03 -17.45
CA VAL A 9 9.47 44.05 -16.72
C VAL A 9 8.70 43.40 -15.60
N TYR A 10 7.93 44.15 -14.82
CA TYR A 10 7.10 43.59 -13.73
C TYR A 10 5.96 42.72 -14.27
N LYS A 11 5.34 43.08 -15.41
CA LYS A 11 4.33 42.22 -16.07
C LYS A 11 4.92 40.91 -16.57
N ARG A 12 6.11 40.92 -17.16
CA ARG A 12 6.80 39.69 -17.62
C ARG A 12 7.22 38.81 -16.42
N GLN A 13 7.71 39.39 -15.32
CA GLN A 13 8.02 38.64 -14.09
C GLN A 13 6.77 38.05 -13.45
N ALA A 14 5.65 38.76 -13.38
CA ALA A 14 4.39 38.23 -12.87
C ALA A 14 3.82 37.09 -13.74
N ILE A 15 3.97 37.17 -15.07
CA ILE A 15 3.55 36.09 -15.99
C ILE A 15 4.44 34.86 -15.82
N VAL A 16 5.75 34.99 -15.67
CA VAL A 16 6.68 33.89 -15.45
C VAL A 16 6.43 33.22 -14.09
N LEU A 17 6.15 33.99 -13.05
CA LEU A 17 5.77 33.47 -11.73
C LEU A 17 4.41 32.76 -11.76
N ALA A 18 3.43 33.32 -12.45
CA ALA A 18 2.10 32.71 -12.60
C ALA A 18 2.15 31.41 -13.42
N LEU A 19 2.95 31.38 -14.52
CA LEU A 19 3.21 30.18 -15.29
C LEU A 19 3.98 29.12 -14.47
N GLY A 20 4.98 29.54 -13.71
CA GLY A 20 5.73 28.66 -12.81
C GLY A 20 4.84 28.04 -11.73
N MET A 21 3.95 28.83 -11.11
CA MET A 21 2.96 28.34 -10.14
C MET A 21 1.91 27.41 -10.79
N ALA A 22 1.44 27.73 -11.99
CA ALA A 22 0.47 26.90 -12.72
C ALA A 22 1.09 25.56 -13.17
N ILE A 23 2.37 25.54 -13.53
CA ILE A 23 3.09 24.30 -13.87
C ILE A 23 3.34 23.48 -12.59
N GLN A 24 3.67 24.10 -11.47
CA GLN A 24 3.82 23.39 -10.20
C GLN A 24 2.50 22.84 -9.66
N THR A 25 1.39 23.58 -9.76
CA THR A 25 0.06 23.08 -9.37
C THR A 25 -0.42 21.94 -10.27
N ASN A 26 -0.22 22.01 -11.58
CA ASN A 26 -0.53 20.91 -12.48
C ASN A 26 0.33 19.67 -12.23
N ALA A 27 1.61 19.83 -11.91
CA ALA A 27 2.50 18.72 -11.57
C ALA A 27 2.13 18.06 -10.23
N GLN A 28 1.67 18.86 -9.26
CA GLN A 28 1.16 18.33 -7.97
C GLN A 28 -0.21 17.66 -8.11
N GLU A 29 -1.10 18.14 -8.97
CA GLU A 29 -2.38 17.48 -9.24
C GLU A 29 -2.20 16.17 -10.02
N MET A 30 -1.25 16.11 -10.95
CA MET A 30 -0.94 14.88 -11.73
C MET A 30 -0.33 13.76 -10.90
N ASN A 31 0.26 14.06 -9.74
CA ASN A 31 0.87 13.05 -8.84
C ASN A 31 0.00 12.72 -7.61
N LYS A 32 -1.24 13.18 -7.55
CA LYS A 32 -2.12 12.84 -6.43
C LYS A 32 -2.56 11.37 -6.55
N VAL A 33 -2.09 10.53 -5.62
CA VAL A 33 -2.52 9.14 -5.53
C VAL A 33 -4.04 9.08 -5.33
N PRO A 34 -4.80 8.41 -6.23
CA PRO A 34 -6.23 8.25 -6.05
C PRO A 34 -6.52 7.37 -4.83
N THR A 35 -7.75 7.47 -4.32
CA THR A 35 -8.22 6.66 -3.19
C THR A 35 -9.28 5.66 -3.63
N VAL A 36 -9.42 4.59 -2.86
CA VAL A 36 -10.54 3.66 -2.90
C VAL A 36 -11.37 3.82 -1.63
N LYS A 37 -12.69 3.76 -1.78
CA LYS A 37 -13.60 3.83 -0.64
C LYS A 37 -13.81 2.45 -0.02
N LEU A 38 -13.39 2.28 1.23
CA LEU A 38 -13.58 1.05 1.99
C LEU A 38 -15.05 0.88 2.42
N ASN A 39 -15.44 -0.35 2.80
CA ASN A 39 -16.81 -0.67 3.20
C ASN A 39 -17.29 0.03 4.48
N ASN A 40 -16.37 0.58 5.29
CA ASN A 40 -16.68 1.42 6.45
C ASN A 40 -16.73 2.93 6.11
N GLY A 41 -16.57 3.30 4.85
CA GLY A 41 -16.63 4.67 4.34
C GLY A 41 -15.32 5.44 4.37
N MET A 42 -14.23 4.88 4.91
CA MET A 42 -12.91 5.51 4.87
C MET A 42 -12.31 5.48 3.46
N GLU A 43 -11.53 6.50 3.15
CA GLU A 43 -10.75 6.59 1.90
C GLU A 43 -9.33 6.06 2.14
N MET A 44 -8.89 5.07 1.35
CA MET A 44 -7.56 4.49 1.40
C MET A 44 -6.80 4.82 0.12
N PRO A 45 -5.55 5.36 0.19
CA PRO A 45 -4.76 5.59 -1.02
C PRO A 45 -4.52 4.29 -1.79
N GLN A 46 -4.66 4.34 -3.11
CA GLN A 46 -4.56 3.14 -3.96
C GLN A 46 -3.12 2.70 -4.23
N LEU A 47 -2.15 3.58 -3.98
CA LEU A 47 -0.72 3.31 -4.03
C LEU A 47 -0.07 3.71 -2.71
N GLY A 48 0.64 2.80 -2.08
CA GLY A 48 1.39 3.01 -0.87
C GLY A 48 2.81 2.51 -0.97
N VAL A 49 3.50 2.46 0.17
CA VAL A 49 4.81 1.82 0.30
C VAL A 49 4.82 0.78 1.41
N GLY A 50 5.46 -0.37 1.14
CA GLY A 50 5.72 -1.42 2.11
C GLY A 50 7.11 -1.28 2.73
N THR A 51 7.23 -1.64 4.01
CA THR A 51 8.48 -1.54 4.78
C THR A 51 9.09 -2.90 5.12
N PHE A 52 8.58 -3.99 4.56
CA PHE A 52 9.17 -5.32 4.77
C PHE A 52 10.63 -5.37 4.29
N LEU A 53 11.54 -5.87 5.14
CA LEU A 53 12.99 -5.91 4.93
C LEU A 53 13.70 -4.54 4.84
N VAL A 54 13.00 -3.43 5.05
CA VAL A 54 13.64 -2.13 5.24
C VAL A 54 14.07 -2.04 6.70
N LYS A 55 15.38 -1.99 6.97
CA LYS A 55 15.96 -2.10 8.32
C LYS A 55 16.58 -0.79 8.78
N ASP A 56 17.91 -0.71 8.73
CA ASP A 56 18.71 0.35 9.38
C ASP A 56 18.40 1.79 8.90
N ASP A 57 17.87 1.93 7.69
CA ASP A 57 17.49 3.21 7.07
C ASP A 57 15.97 3.42 6.94
N ALA A 58 15.15 2.59 7.62
CA ALA A 58 13.68 2.63 7.50
C ALA A 58 13.11 4.04 7.78
N ALA A 59 13.61 4.75 8.78
CA ALA A 59 13.17 6.12 9.07
C ALA A 59 13.44 7.09 7.91
N GLU A 60 14.59 6.96 7.25
CA GLU A 60 14.97 7.81 6.11
C GLU A 60 14.12 7.49 4.89
N ARG A 61 13.95 6.19 4.58
CA ARG A 61 13.14 5.72 3.44
C ARG A 61 11.67 6.11 3.57
N VAL A 62 11.07 5.94 4.75
CA VAL A 62 9.69 6.34 5.01
C VAL A 62 9.54 7.87 4.91
N CYS A 63 10.46 8.63 5.51
CA CYS A 63 10.47 10.09 5.41
C CYS A 63 10.56 10.54 3.94
N HIS A 64 11.43 9.92 3.12
CA HIS A 64 11.55 10.20 1.70
C HIS A 64 10.25 9.86 0.95
N ALA A 65 9.69 8.66 1.14
CA ALA A 65 8.44 8.26 0.51
C ALA A 65 7.29 9.25 0.77
N ILE A 66 7.16 9.72 2.01
CA ILE A 66 6.16 10.74 2.36
C ILE A 66 6.43 12.06 1.64
N LYS A 67 7.69 12.51 1.57
CA LYS A 67 8.08 13.76 0.90
C LYS A 67 7.82 13.75 -0.60
N VAL A 68 7.96 12.60 -1.27
CA VAL A 68 7.67 12.49 -2.70
C VAL A 68 6.18 12.29 -3.01
N GLY A 69 5.33 12.08 -1.98
CA GLY A 69 3.88 12.12 -2.15
C GLY A 69 3.11 10.88 -1.70
N PHE A 70 3.76 9.82 -1.25
CA PHE A 70 3.05 8.68 -0.68
C PHE A 70 2.31 9.05 0.60
N ARG A 71 1.11 8.50 0.78
CA ARG A 71 0.25 8.73 1.94
C ARG A 71 -0.22 7.44 2.63
N LEU A 72 0.02 6.28 2.03
CA LEU A 72 -0.19 4.95 2.61
C LEU A 72 1.16 4.35 2.96
N ILE A 73 1.37 4.03 4.25
CA ILE A 73 2.57 3.39 4.78
C ILE A 73 2.16 2.05 5.40
N ASP A 74 2.66 0.95 4.86
CA ASP A 74 2.41 -0.40 5.33
C ASP A 74 3.63 -0.97 6.07
N THR A 75 3.43 -1.31 7.33
CA THR A 75 4.38 -2.02 8.18
C THR A 75 3.75 -3.24 8.85
N ALA A 76 4.44 -3.88 9.78
CA ALA A 76 3.93 -4.96 10.61
C ALA A 76 4.79 -5.16 11.86
N GLN A 77 4.19 -5.67 12.95
CA GLN A 77 4.91 -6.06 14.16
C GLN A 77 6.05 -7.03 13.87
N GLY A 78 5.81 -7.99 12.97
CA GLY A 78 6.81 -8.99 12.59
C GLY A 78 7.99 -8.46 11.77
N TYR A 79 7.95 -7.20 11.29
CA TYR A 79 9.07 -6.60 10.55
C TYR A 79 10.14 -6.04 11.49
N GLY A 80 9.78 -5.74 12.74
CA GLY A 80 10.68 -5.24 13.77
C GLY A 80 11.17 -3.82 13.53
N ASN A 81 10.43 -3.02 12.72
CA ASN A 81 10.82 -1.67 12.32
C ASN A 81 9.73 -0.60 12.55
N GLU A 82 8.67 -0.91 13.32
CA GLU A 82 7.58 0.04 13.57
C GLU A 82 8.07 1.35 14.20
N LYS A 83 9.10 1.28 15.07
CA LYS A 83 9.68 2.46 15.70
C LYS A 83 10.38 3.37 14.70
N GLU A 84 11.19 2.80 13.81
CA GLU A 84 11.88 3.53 12.75
C GLU A 84 10.87 4.10 11.73
N VAL A 85 9.79 3.38 11.43
CA VAL A 85 8.67 3.87 10.62
C VAL A 85 8.03 5.10 11.29
N GLY A 86 7.72 5.03 12.59
CA GLY A 86 7.20 6.15 13.37
C GLY A 86 8.14 7.35 13.38
N GLU A 87 9.45 7.11 13.52
CA GLU A 87 10.47 8.16 13.43
C GLU A 87 10.51 8.80 12.03
N GLY A 88 10.41 8.02 10.95
CA GLY A 88 10.36 8.53 9.58
C GLY A 88 9.12 9.39 9.33
N ILE A 89 7.96 8.98 9.84
CA ILE A 89 6.72 9.77 9.81
C ILE A 89 6.92 11.10 10.52
N CYS A 90 7.47 11.09 11.73
CA CYS A 90 7.75 12.30 12.50
C CYS A 90 8.71 13.25 11.75
N ARG A 91 9.81 12.72 11.21
CA ARG A 91 10.81 13.50 10.45
C ARG A 91 10.26 14.10 9.15
N SER A 92 9.20 13.53 8.58
CA SER A 92 8.57 14.05 7.36
C SER A 92 7.92 15.41 7.57
N GLY A 93 7.49 15.70 8.81
CA GLY A 93 6.79 16.93 9.19
C GLY A 93 5.35 17.02 8.68
N ILE A 94 4.81 15.95 8.08
CA ILE A 94 3.42 15.92 7.58
C ILE A 94 2.43 15.75 8.73
N ASP A 95 1.23 16.33 8.58
CA ASP A 95 0.16 16.10 9.55
C ASP A 95 -0.25 14.60 9.54
N ARG A 96 -0.29 13.98 10.72
CA ARG A 96 -0.69 12.57 10.89
C ARG A 96 -2.02 12.25 10.21
N ARG A 97 -2.93 13.20 10.14
CA ARG A 97 -4.26 13.06 9.52
C ARG A 97 -4.22 12.93 8.01
N GLU A 98 -3.11 13.29 7.36
CA GLU A 98 -2.90 13.12 5.93
C GLU A 98 -2.37 11.73 5.57
N LEU A 99 -1.98 10.93 6.58
CA LEU A 99 -1.42 9.60 6.38
C LEU A 99 -2.44 8.51 6.70
N PHE A 100 -2.35 7.43 5.93
CA PHE A 100 -3.00 6.16 6.18
C PHE A 100 -1.92 5.15 6.60
N ILE A 101 -1.90 4.75 7.87
CA ILE A 101 -0.89 3.84 8.43
C ILE A 101 -1.52 2.47 8.62
N THR A 102 -0.88 1.44 8.05
CA THR A 102 -1.24 0.03 8.22
C THR A 102 -0.16 -0.68 9.03
N THR A 103 -0.57 -1.46 10.04
CA THR A 103 0.28 -2.46 10.68
C THR A 103 -0.45 -3.80 10.80
N LYS A 104 0.24 -4.86 11.25
CA LYS A 104 -0.30 -6.21 11.27
C LYS A 104 0.05 -6.91 12.58
N VAL A 105 -0.95 -7.60 13.18
CA VAL A 105 -0.74 -8.46 14.34
C VAL A 105 0.05 -9.69 13.92
N ASN A 106 1.17 -9.93 14.58
CA ASN A 106 2.04 -11.05 14.26
C ASN A 106 1.48 -12.38 14.80
N THR A 107 1.85 -13.48 14.16
CA THR A 107 1.38 -14.84 14.51
C THR A 107 1.82 -15.30 15.90
N THR A 108 2.98 -14.84 16.36
CA THR A 108 3.50 -15.13 17.72
C THR A 108 2.63 -14.52 18.81
N GLU A 109 2.15 -13.29 18.62
CA GLU A 109 1.28 -12.58 19.55
C GLU A 109 -0.11 -13.21 19.60
N MET A 110 -0.61 -13.67 18.45
CA MET A 110 -1.88 -14.41 18.38
C MET A 110 -1.82 -15.70 19.20
N ARG A 111 -0.78 -16.51 18.99
CA ARG A 111 -0.59 -17.79 19.72
C ARG A 111 -0.22 -17.60 21.17
N GLY A 112 0.52 -16.54 21.48
CA GLY A 112 0.94 -16.21 22.84
C GLY A 112 -0.12 -15.52 23.69
N GLY A 113 -1.27 -15.13 23.12
CA GLY A 113 -2.31 -14.38 23.81
C GLY A 113 -1.90 -12.95 24.21
N THR A 114 -0.90 -12.38 23.53
CA THR A 114 -0.32 -11.05 23.83
C THR A 114 -0.76 -9.96 22.87
N VAL A 115 -1.84 -10.17 22.12
CA VAL A 115 -2.33 -9.25 21.09
C VAL A 115 -2.57 -7.83 21.64
N ARG A 116 -3.18 -7.68 22.82
CA ARG A 116 -3.43 -6.35 23.41
C ARG A 116 -2.12 -5.60 23.67
N GLN A 117 -1.16 -6.27 24.31
CA GLN A 117 0.15 -5.69 24.61
C GLN A 117 0.91 -5.31 23.33
N SER A 118 0.82 -6.13 22.28
CA SER A 118 1.46 -5.83 21.01
C SER A 118 0.82 -4.65 20.27
N LEU A 119 -0.50 -4.48 20.34
CA LEU A 119 -1.19 -3.31 19.79
C LEU A 119 -0.83 -2.01 20.50
N ASP A 120 -0.76 -2.05 21.85
CA ASP A 120 -0.32 -0.90 22.64
C ASP A 120 1.14 -0.55 22.31
N LYS A 121 1.99 -1.55 22.11
CA LYS A 121 3.37 -1.36 21.66
C LYS A 121 3.43 -0.74 20.26
N SER A 122 2.64 -1.24 19.29
CA SER A 122 2.60 -0.68 17.94
C SER A 122 2.20 0.81 17.95
N LEU A 123 1.21 1.20 18.75
CA LEU A 123 0.84 2.62 18.92
C LEU A 123 1.99 3.46 19.45
N ALA A 124 2.71 2.94 20.47
CA ALA A 124 3.86 3.61 21.07
C ALA A 124 5.05 3.71 20.09
N ASP A 125 5.40 2.63 19.40
CA ASP A 125 6.50 2.57 18.44
C ASP A 125 6.24 3.49 17.22
N LEU A 126 5.02 3.47 16.69
CA LEU A 126 4.61 4.36 15.60
C LEU A 126 4.44 5.82 16.04
N GLY A 127 4.46 6.10 17.34
CA GLY A 127 4.34 7.45 17.88
C GLY A 127 3.00 8.12 17.58
N THR A 128 1.90 7.36 17.62
CA THR A 128 0.58 7.84 17.21
C THR A 128 -0.52 7.43 18.18
N ASP A 129 -1.57 8.25 18.29
CA ASP A 129 -2.73 7.97 19.15
C ASP A 129 -3.69 6.96 18.52
N TYR A 130 -3.62 6.76 17.20
CA TYR A 130 -4.47 5.84 16.45
C TYR A 130 -3.76 5.26 15.22
N ILE A 131 -4.19 4.07 14.79
CA ILE A 131 -3.75 3.41 13.56
C ILE A 131 -4.94 3.37 12.59
N ASP A 132 -4.71 3.63 11.30
CA ASP A 132 -5.79 3.68 10.30
C ASP A 132 -6.29 2.28 9.94
N LEU A 133 -5.37 1.29 9.82
CA LEU A 133 -5.71 -0.10 9.51
C LEU A 133 -4.81 -1.07 10.28
N VAL A 134 -5.43 -2.01 10.99
CA VAL A 134 -4.70 -3.16 11.57
C VAL A 134 -5.20 -4.45 10.91
N LEU A 135 -4.25 -5.26 10.44
CA LEU A 135 -4.54 -6.54 9.81
C LEU A 135 -4.17 -7.71 10.75
N ILE A 136 -4.93 -8.78 10.70
CA ILE A 136 -4.41 -10.10 11.07
C ILE A 136 -3.42 -10.50 9.98
N HIS A 137 -2.13 -10.74 10.32
CA HIS A 137 -1.07 -10.94 9.34
C HIS A 137 -1.22 -12.26 8.55
N TRP A 138 -1.62 -13.32 9.25
CA TRP A 138 -1.87 -14.66 8.68
C TRP A 138 -3.03 -15.35 9.41
N PRO A 139 -3.76 -16.27 8.74
CA PRO A 139 -4.93 -16.94 9.32
C PRO A 139 -4.54 -18.07 10.30
N VAL A 140 -3.98 -17.74 11.46
CA VAL A 140 -3.56 -18.73 12.47
C VAL A 140 -4.75 -19.51 13.00
N LYS A 141 -4.84 -20.78 12.62
CA LYS A 141 -5.94 -21.67 13.01
C LYS A 141 -6.19 -21.68 14.53
N GLY A 142 -7.45 -21.48 14.92
CA GLY A 142 -7.87 -21.45 16.33
C GLY A 142 -7.62 -20.12 17.05
N HIS A 143 -6.94 -19.14 16.43
CA HIS A 143 -6.63 -17.84 17.06
C HIS A 143 -7.29 -16.65 16.33
N ILE A 144 -7.93 -16.85 15.18
CA ILE A 144 -8.53 -15.77 14.40
C ILE A 144 -9.63 -15.08 15.19
N LYS A 145 -10.58 -15.85 15.78
CA LYS A 145 -11.75 -15.32 16.47
C LYS A 145 -11.38 -14.42 17.65
N GLU A 146 -10.52 -14.91 18.54
CA GLU A 146 -10.08 -14.14 19.71
C GLU A 146 -9.35 -12.87 19.28
N THR A 147 -8.42 -12.98 18.32
CA THR A 147 -7.69 -11.82 17.79
C THR A 147 -8.65 -10.80 17.19
N TRP A 148 -9.62 -11.25 16.39
CA TRP A 148 -10.59 -10.36 15.78
C TRP A 148 -11.41 -9.59 16.82
N GLN A 149 -11.88 -10.26 17.86
CA GLN A 149 -12.62 -9.63 18.97
C GLN A 149 -11.79 -8.56 19.69
N ILE A 150 -10.47 -8.82 19.88
CA ILE A 150 -9.56 -7.83 20.46
C ILE A 150 -9.42 -6.61 19.52
N LEU A 151 -9.29 -6.83 18.19
CA LEU A 151 -9.25 -5.72 17.24
C LEU A 151 -10.54 -4.89 17.27
N GLU A 152 -11.71 -5.53 17.36
CA GLU A 152 -13.00 -4.84 17.51
C GLU A 152 -13.06 -3.98 18.78
N GLU A 153 -12.52 -4.45 19.90
CA GLU A 153 -12.40 -3.66 21.14
C GLU A 153 -11.54 -2.40 20.95
N TYR A 154 -10.47 -2.49 20.16
CA TYR A 154 -9.60 -1.34 19.88
C TYR A 154 -10.23 -0.35 18.89
N VAL A 155 -11.09 -0.83 18.00
CA VAL A 155 -11.95 0.07 17.19
C VAL A 155 -12.94 0.82 18.08
N ASP A 156 -13.62 0.13 19.00
CA ASP A 156 -14.57 0.76 19.93
C ASP A 156 -13.90 1.81 20.84
N LYS A 157 -12.61 1.61 21.18
CA LYS A 157 -11.79 2.57 21.93
C LYS A 157 -11.28 3.74 21.08
N GLY A 158 -11.51 3.73 19.77
CA GLY A 158 -10.98 4.74 18.83
C GLY A 158 -9.48 4.69 18.63
N LYS A 159 -8.79 3.58 19.02
CA LYS A 159 -7.35 3.37 18.83
C LYS A 159 -7.02 2.80 17.46
N ILE A 160 -7.99 2.15 16.81
CA ILE A 160 -7.92 1.63 15.46
C ILE A 160 -9.12 2.16 14.69
N ARG A 161 -8.94 2.64 13.47
CA ARG A 161 -10.01 3.14 12.61
C ARG A 161 -10.65 2.07 11.75
N SER A 162 -9.85 1.11 11.30
CA SER A 162 -10.28 0.01 10.42
C SER A 162 -9.54 -1.26 10.78
N ILE A 163 -10.20 -2.39 10.59
CA ILE A 163 -9.60 -3.72 10.78
C ILE A 163 -9.79 -4.58 9.54
N GLY A 164 -8.79 -5.37 9.23
CA GLY A 164 -8.77 -6.22 8.06
C GLY A 164 -7.93 -7.48 8.29
N VAL A 165 -7.66 -8.17 7.21
CA VAL A 165 -6.92 -9.42 7.21
C VAL A 165 -5.83 -9.43 6.14
N SER A 166 -4.85 -10.31 6.30
CA SER A 166 -3.83 -10.56 5.29
C SER A 166 -3.68 -12.07 5.08
N ASN A 167 -3.50 -12.46 3.81
CA ASN A 167 -3.32 -13.85 3.39
C ASN A 167 -4.54 -14.77 3.67
N PHE A 168 -5.75 -14.23 3.63
CA PHE A 168 -6.96 -15.02 3.84
C PHE A 168 -7.48 -15.56 2.51
N ASN A 169 -7.58 -16.88 2.41
CA ASN A 169 -8.30 -17.59 1.36
C ASN A 169 -9.83 -17.49 1.57
N PRO A 170 -10.69 -17.84 0.57
CA PRO A 170 -12.14 -17.74 0.68
C PRO A 170 -12.72 -18.40 1.94
N HIS A 171 -12.28 -19.58 2.31
CA HIS A 171 -12.77 -20.29 3.49
C HIS A 171 -12.36 -19.62 4.81
N HIS A 172 -11.18 -18.98 4.89
CA HIS A 172 -10.79 -18.18 6.05
C HIS A 172 -11.67 -16.94 6.20
N LEU A 173 -12.04 -16.30 5.06
CA LEU A 173 -12.97 -15.16 5.08
C LEU A 173 -14.37 -15.60 5.50
N ASP A 174 -14.85 -16.75 5.03
CA ASP A 174 -16.17 -17.28 5.42
C ASP A 174 -16.19 -17.58 6.94
N GLU A 175 -15.18 -18.27 7.47
CA GLU A 175 -15.05 -18.53 8.90
C GLU A 175 -15.09 -17.22 9.72
N LEU A 176 -14.30 -16.22 9.33
CA LEU A 176 -14.26 -14.93 10.02
C LEU A 176 -15.64 -14.24 9.99
N LEU A 177 -16.30 -14.23 8.83
CA LEU A 177 -17.56 -13.54 8.62
C LEU A 177 -18.74 -14.15 9.39
N GLU A 178 -18.64 -15.38 9.88
CA GLU A 178 -19.66 -16.01 10.74
C GLU A 178 -19.80 -15.33 12.10
N TYR A 179 -18.72 -14.75 12.62
CA TYR A 179 -18.70 -14.17 13.97
C TYR A 179 -18.24 -12.71 14.04
N ALA A 180 -17.72 -12.15 12.95
CA ALA A 180 -17.25 -10.77 12.93
C ALA A 180 -18.40 -9.77 13.08
N ARG A 181 -18.39 -8.99 14.15
CA ARG A 181 -19.30 -7.86 14.36
C ARG A 181 -18.95 -6.70 13.42
N ILE A 182 -17.67 -6.40 13.31
CA ILE A 182 -17.10 -5.43 12.36
C ILE A 182 -16.55 -6.23 11.17
N ARG A 183 -17.03 -5.90 9.96
CA ARG A 183 -16.54 -6.59 8.75
C ARG A 183 -15.11 -6.17 8.42
N PRO A 184 -14.24 -7.08 7.94
CA PRO A 184 -12.95 -6.69 7.44
C PRO A 184 -13.08 -5.72 6.26
N VAL A 185 -12.25 -4.67 6.25
CA VAL A 185 -12.28 -3.68 5.18
C VAL A 185 -11.30 -4.02 4.05
N VAL A 186 -10.22 -4.75 4.36
CA VAL A 186 -9.14 -5.13 3.45
C VAL A 186 -8.78 -6.60 3.63
N ASN A 187 -8.46 -7.27 2.53
CA ASN A 187 -7.69 -8.51 2.51
C ASN A 187 -6.41 -8.24 1.70
N GLN A 188 -5.26 -8.20 2.39
CA GLN A 188 -3.96 -7.97 1.79
C GLN A 188 -3.33 -9.30 1.41
N ILE A 189 -3.10 -9.57 0.11
CA ILE A 189 -2.61 -10.85 -0.40
C ILE A 189 -1.47 -10.65 -1.40
N GLU A 190 -0.67 -11.70 -1.61
CA GLU A 190 0.35 -11.71 -2.65
C GLU A 190 -0.29 -11.59 -4.03
N ILE A 191 0.03 -10.52 -4.77
CA ILE A 191 -0.41 -10.40 -6.17
C ILE A 191 0.72 -9.78 -6.99
N GLU A 192 1.09 -10.48 -8.05
CA GLU A 192 1.96 -10.00 -9.11
C GLU A 192 1.60 -10.72 -10.42
N PRO A 193 2.13 -10.36 -11.61
CA PRO A 193 1.68 -10.95 -12.86
C PRO A 193 1.77 -12.48 -12.96
N TYR A 194 2.74 -13.13 -12.28
CA TYR A 194 2.85 -14.60 -12.24
C TYR A 194 1.98 -15.24 -11.15
N MET A 195 1.41 -14.43 -10.24
CA MET A 195 0.52 -14.85 -9.16
C MET A 195 -0.69 -13.91 -9.07
N THR A 196 -1.63 -14.00 -10.02
CA THR A 196 -2.76 -13.07 -10.12
C THR A 196 -3.86 -13.30 -9.10
N GLN A 197 -3.94 -14.47 -8.52
CA GLN A 197 -4.93 -14.91 -7.53
C GLN A 197 -6.38 -14.56 -7.91
N HIS A 198 -6.74 -14.73 -9.18
CA HIS A 198 -8.01 -14.28 -9.76
C HIS A 198 -9.22 -14.68 -8.92
N ASP A 199 -9.28 -15.91 -8.44
CA ASP A 199 -10.43 -16.43 -7.68
C ASP A 199 -10.54 -15.81 -6.30
N VAL A 200 -9.40 -15.65 -5.58
CA VAL A 200 -9.35 -15.03 -4.25
C VAL A 200 -9.70 -13.54 -4.36
N VAL A 201 -9.15 -12.83 -5.36
CA VAL A 201 -9.45 -11.43 -5.65
C VAL A 201 -10.95 -11.25 -5.92
N GLY A 202 -11.50 -12.03 -6.88
CA GLY A 202 -12.91 -11.95 -7.24
C GLY A 202 -13.83 -12.29 -6.06
N TYR A 203 -13.45 -13.30 -5.26
CA TYR A 203 -14.18 -13.65 -4.04
C TYR A 203 -14.20 -12.52 -3.02
N THR A 204 -13.03 -11.95 -2.74
CA THR A 204 -12.86 -10.85 -1.77
C THR A 204 -13.70 -9.62 -2.16
N PHE A 205 -13.66 -9.22 -3.44
CA PHE A 205 -14.50 -8.12 -3.93
C PHE A 205 -16.00 -8.41 -3.83
N ARG A 206 -16.45 -9.65 -4.13
CA ARG A 206 -17.88 -10.02 -3.96
C ARG A 206 -18.35 -9.91 -2.50
N LYS A 207 -17.46 -10.07 -1.53
CA LYS A 207 -17.78 -9.84 -0.11
C LYS A 207 -17.76 -8.35 0.29
N GLY A 208 -17.47 -7.43 -0.64
CA GLY A 208 -17.34 -5.99 -0.38
C GLY A 208 -16.09 -5.64 0.42
N ILE A 209 -15.04 -6.43 0.31
CA ILE A 209 -13.74 -6.25 0.97
C ILE A 209 -12.74 -5.79 -0.09
N GLN A 210 -11.98 -4.72 0.21
CA GLN A 210 -10.92 -4.23 -0.68
C GLN A 210 -9.75 -5.20 -0.72
N VAL A 211 -9.18 -5.39 -1.91
CA VAL A 211 -7.96 -6.18 -2.08
C VAL A 211 -6.74 -5.25 -2.14
N GLU A 212 -5.74 -5.57 -1.33
CA GLU A 212 -4.43 -4.93 -1.34
C GLU A 212 -3.35 -5.94 -1.74
N ALA A 213 -2.49 -5.56 -2.68
CA ALA A 213 -1.43 -6.40 -3.22
C ALA A 213 -0.10 -6.16 -2.50
N TRP A 214 0.39 -7.16 -1.75
CA TRP A 214 1.77 -7.17 -1.30
C TRP A 214 2.67 -7.92 -2.29
N GLY A 215 3.98 -7.59 -2.27
CA GLY A 215 4.95 -8.17 -3.20
C GLY A 215 4.65 -7.89 -4.69
N PRO A 216 4.13 -6.71 -5.07
CA PRO A 216 3.57 -6.47 -6.40
C PRO A 216 4.59 -6.63 -7.54
N LEU A 217 5.89 -6.57 -7.22
CA LEU A 217 7.01 -6.68 -8.16
C LEU A 217 7.77 -8.01 -8.02
N GLY A 218 7.10 -9.07 -7.50
CA GLY A 218 7.67 -10.42 -7.38
C GLY A 218 8.82 -10.54 -6.39
N GLN A 219 8.96 -9.59 -5.46
CA GLN A 219 9.99 -9.54 -4.40
C GLN A 219 11.44 -9.69 -4.91
N GLY A 220 11.69 -9.46 -6.20
CA GLY A 220 12.99 -9.62 -6.84
C GLY A 220 13.41 -11.08 -7.09
N VAL A 221 12.52 -12.06 -6.88
CA VAL A 221 12.84 -13.50 -7.02
C VAL A 221 12.07 -14.21 -8.13
N THR A 222 10.93 -13.65 -8.59
CA THR A 222 10.10 -14.31 -9.63
C THR A 222 10.59 -14.04 -11.05
N GLY A 223 11.41 -13.00 -11.25
CA GLY A 223 11.87 -12.58 -12.58
C GLY A 223 10.81 -11.80 -13.38
N VAL A 224 9.71 -11.41 -12.77
CA VAL A 224 8.58 -10.73 -13.45
C VAL A 224 8.96 -9.39 -14.07
N LEU A 225 9.96 -8.70 -13.50
CA LEU A 225 10.46 -7.42 -14.03
C LEU A 225 11.22 -7.57 -15.35
N ASP A 226 11.71 -8.77 -15.65
CA ASP A 226 12.45 -9.10 -16.87
C ASP A 226 11.56 -9.80 -17.91
N ASP A 227 10.24 -9.91 -17.68
CA ASP A 227 9.32 -10.55 -18.61
C ASP A 227 9.25 -9.77 -19.92
N PRO A 228 9.50 -10.42 -21.09
CA PRO A 228 9.53 -9.75 -22.39
C PRO A 228 8.22 -9.03 -22.74
N ALA A 229 7.05 -9.62 -22.41
CA ALA A 229 5.76 -9.01 -22.71
C ALA A 229 5.54 -7.71 -21.91
N ILE A 230 5.98 -7.70 -20.64
CA ILE A 230 5.94 -6.50 -19.81
C ILE A 230 6.94 -5.46 -20.35
N GLY A 231 8.16 -5.89 -20.73
CA GLY A 231 9.18 -5.03 -21.33
C GLY A 231 8.70 -4.35 -22.61
N GLU A 232 8.00 -5.05 -23.49
CA GLU A 232 7.41 -4.48 -24.70
C GLU A 232 6.33 -3.44 -24.39
N ILE A 233 5.46 -3.70 -23.40
CA ILE A 233 4.44 -2.73 -22.95
C ILE A 233 5.14 -1.50 -22.35
N ALA A 234 6.12 -1.70 -21.50
CA ALA A 234 6.92 -0.64 -20.87
C ALA A 234 7.58 0.28 -21.92
N ALA A 235 8.20 -0.31 -22.94
CA ALA A 235 8.82 0.45 -24.05
C ALA A 235 7.80 1.31 -24.81
N ARG A 236 6.59 0.79 -25.08
CA ARG A 236 5.52 1.56 -25.77
C ARG A 236 5.08 2.79 -24.98
N HIS A 237 5.05 2.69 -23.66
CA HIS A 237 4.64 3.79 -22.78
C HIS A 237 5.81 4.68 -22.31
N GLY A 238 7.06 4.35 -22.64
CA GLY A 238 8.25 5.04 -22.12
C GLY A 238 8.36 4.92 -20.60
N LYS A 239 7.96 3.77 -20.06
CA LYS A 239 7.94 3.46 -18.61
C LYS A 239 8.82 2.26 -18.31
N SER A 240 9.08 2.03 -17.01
CA SER A 240 9.72 0.80 -16.55
C SER A 240 8.71 -0.35 -16.39
N ALA A 241 9.22 -1.58 -16.33
CA ALA A 241 8.41 -2.75 -16.02
C ALA A 241 7.69 -2.61 -14.66
N ALA A 242 8.36 -2.05 -13.66
CA ALA A 242 7.78 -1.79 -12.35
C ALA A 242 6.56 -0.85 -12.44
N GLN A 243 6.70 0.27 -13.16
CA GLN A 243 5.61 1.22 -13.36
C GLN A 243 4.41 0.59 -14.08
N VAL A 244 4.67 -0.24 -15.10
CA VAL A 244 3.61 -0.97 -15.84
C VAL A 244 2.87 -1.93 -14.91
N ILE A 245 3.58 -2.72 -14.09
CA ILE A 245 2.97 -3.66 -13.15
C ILE A 245 2.14 -2.92 -12.09
N LEU A 246 2.66 -1.83 -11.53
CA LEU A 246 1.93 -1.04 -10.53
C LEU A 246 0.67 -0.42 -11.15
N ARG A 247 0.75 0.08 -12.39
CA ARG A 247 -0.41 0.61 -13.10
C ARG A 247 -1.45 -0.48 -13.38
N TRP A 248 -1.02 -1.69 -13.74
CA TRP A 248 -1.89 -2.85 -13.93
C TRP A 248 -2.65 -3.20 -12.64
N HIS A 249 -2.01 -3.18 -11.46
CA HIS A 249 -2.71 -3.37 -10.19
C HIS A 249 -3.81 -2.33 -10.01
N MET A 250 -3.49 -1.06 -10.19
CA MET A 250 -4.43 0.04 -9.98
C MET A 250 -5.62 -0.02 -10.93
N GLN A 251 -5.39 -0.31 -12.22
CA GLN A 251 -6.49 -0.41 -13.20
C GLN A 251 -7.38 -1.64 -12.98
N ARG A 252 -6.92 -2.62 -12.21
CA ARG A 252 -7.74 -3.73 -11.70
C ARG A 252 -8.50 -3.40 -10.41
N GLY A 253 -8.42 -2.17 -9.92
CA GLY A 253 -9.07 -1.73 -8.68
C GLY A 253 -8.37 -2.19 -7.40
N LEU A 254 -7.12 -2.65 -7.49
CA LEU A 254 -6.33 -3.09 -6.34
C LEU A 254 -5.60 -1.90 -5.70
N VAL A 255 -5.41 -1.96 -4.39
CA VAL A 255 -4.38 -1.16 -3.71
C VAL A 255 -3.04 -1.91 -3.86
N THR A 256 -1.92 -1.19 -3.97
CA THR A 256 -0.61 -1.82 -4.15
C THR A 256 0.48 -1.13 -3.35
N ILE A 257 1.40 -1.91 -2.77
CA ILE A 257 2.42 -1.44 -1.82
C ILE A 257 3.81 -1.97 -2.19
N PRO A 258 4.47 -1.41 -3.23
CA PRO A 258 5.87 -1.72 -3.49
C PRO A 258 6.76 -1.33 -2.31
N ARG A 259 7.89 -2.03 -2.13
CA ARG A 259 8.84 -1.75 -1.06
C ARG A 259 9.60 -0.43 -1.30
N CYS A 260 9.85 0.34 -0.23
CA CYS A 260 10.56 1.62 -0.26
C CYS A 260 12.03 1.52 0.18
N ASP A 261 12.73 0.48 -0.19
CA ASP A 261 14.13 0.24 0.18
C ASP A 261 15.16 1.04 -0.68
N ASN A 262 14.70 1.75 -1.69
CA ASN A 262 15.54 2.56 -2.57
C ASN A 262 14.81 3.83 -3.00
N ASP A 263 15.41 5.00 -2.77
CA ASP A 263 14.79 6.30 -3.07
C ASP A 263 14.51 6.47 -4.57
N ALA A 264 15.42 6.04 -5.45
CA ALA A 264 15.22 6.18 -6.89
C ALA A 264 14.02 5.34 -7.38
N TYR A 265 13.85 4.13 -6.83
CA TYR A 265 12.67 3.30 -7.13
C TYR A 265 11.40 3.88 -6.52
N THR A 266 11.49 4.46 -5.32
CA THR A 266 10.36 5.14 -4.68
C THR A 266 9.91 6.35 -5.51
N ASP A 267 10.85 7.16 -6.02
CA ASP A 267 10.58 8.28 -6.91
C ASP A 267 9.98 7.85 -8.27
N GLU A 268 10.38 6.70 -8.76
CA GLU A 268 9.87 6.13 -10.00
C GLU A 268 8.46 5.56 -9.83
N ASN A 269 8.24 4.80 -8.76
CA ASN A 269 6.99 4.08 -8.50
C ASN A 269 5.78 5.00 -8.31
N ILE A 270 5.99 6.25 -7.85
CA ILE A 270 4.87 7.20 -7.72
C ILE A 270 4.46 7.83 -9.06
N ARG A 271 5.30 7.73 -10.11
CA ARG A 271 5.06 8.36 -11.42
C ARG A 271 4.32 7.43 -12.39
N ILE A 272 3.15 6.97 -11.98
CA ILE A 272 2.33 6.01 -12.74
C ILE A 272 0.94 6.54 -13.10
N PHE A 273 0.70 7.85 -12.91
CA PHE A 273 -0.61 8.46 -13.15
C PHE A 273 -0.72 9.19 -14.47
N ASP A 274 0.36 9.29 -15.23
CA ASP A 274 0.48 10.01 -16.50
C ASP A 274 0.32 9.12 -17.76
N PHE A 275 -0.02 7.83 -17.55
CA PHE A 275 -0.32 6.88 -18.62
C PHE A 275 -1.41 5.89 -18.22
N GLU A 276 -2.01 5.22 -19.18
CA GLU A 276 -2.99 4.15 -18.97
C GLU A 276 -2.66 2.95 -19.83
N LEU A 277 -2.83 1.76 -19.27
CA LEU A 277 -2.77 0.51 -20.02
C LEU A 277 -4.10 0.29 -20.73
N SER A 278 -4.03 -0.10 -21.99
CA SER A 278 -5.21 -0.53 -22.75
C SER A 278 -5.80 -1.84 -22.19
N PRO A 279 -7.08 -2.14 -22.44
CA PRO A 279 -7.66 -3.41 -22.03
C PRO A 279 -6.86 -4.64 -22.51
N SER A 280 -6.32 -4.60 -23.74
CA SER A 280 -5.50 -5.69 -24.27
C SER A 280 -4.17 -5.85 -23.53
N GLU A 281 -3.53 -4.76 -23.09
CA GLU A 281 -2.31 -4.81 -22.28
C GLU A 281 -2.59 -5.38 -20.89
N ILE A 282 -3.72 -5.02 -20.27
CA ILE A 282 -4.16 -5.60 -19.01
C ILE A 282 -4.39 -7.12 -19.17
N GLU A 283 -5.02 -7.55 -20.27
CA GLU A 283 -5.23 -8.97 -20.57
C GLU A 283 -3.92 -9.71 -20.78
N ILE A 284 -2.96 -9.13 -21.53
CA ILE A 284 -1.62 -9.73 -21.72
C ILE A 284 -0.93 -9.94 -20.38
N ILE A 285 -0.86 -8.90 -19.54
CA ILE A 285 -0.21 -9.00 -18.22
C ILE A 285 -0.93 -10.02 -17.33
N THR A 286 -2.26 -10.01 -17.31
CA THR A 286 -3.07 -10.96 -16.53
C THR A 286 -2.88 -12.41 -17.02
N GLY A 287 -2.67 -12.59 -18.34
CA GLY A 287 -2.40 -13.89 -18.97
C GLY A 287 -1.03 -14.49 -18.64
N LEU A 288 -0.13 -13.72 -18.04
CA LEU A 288 1.18 -14.23 -17.58
C LEU A 288 1.08 -15.10 -16.31
N ASN A 289 -0.11 -15.25 -15.75
CA ASN A 289 -0.33 -16.02 -14.53
C ASN A 289 0.21 -17.45 -14.60
N ARG A 290 1.00 -17.83 -13.63
CA ARG A 290 1.59 -19.18 -13.48
C ARG A 290 1.15 -19.84 -12.18
N ASN A 291 0.35 -19.14 -11.34
CA ASN A 291 0.08 -19.50 -9.94
C ASN A 291 1.37 -19.76 -9.15
N GLN A 292 2.40 -18.97 -9.45
CA GLN A 292 3.74 -19.10 -8.87
C GLN A 292 3.91 -18.04 -7.78
N ARG A 293 3.99 -18.47 -6.52
CA ARG A 293 4.33 -17.60 -5.40
C ARG A 293 5.81 -17.19 -5.46
N ALA A 294 6.13 -16.01 -4.94
CA ALA A 294 7.52 -15.60 -4.74
C ALA A 294 8.26 -16.60 -3.81
N TYR A 295 7.57 -17.10 -2.80
CA TYR A 295 8.06 -18.16 -1.92
C TYR A 295 6.95 -19.18 -1.68
N GLU A 296 7.21 -20.46 -1.93
CA GLU A 296 6.22 -21.54 -1.78
C GLU A 296 5.65 -21.64 -0.35
N GLN A 297 6.48 -21.37 0.68
CA GLN A 297 6.06 -21.38 2.08
C GLN A 297 5.05 -20.28 2.43
N ASN A 298 4.78 -19.33 1.54
CA ASN A 298 3.79 -18.27 1.75
C ASN A 298 2.36 -18.72 1.36
N ASP A 299 2.11 -20.02 1.29
CA ASP A 299 0.77 -20.55 1.12
C ASP A 299 -0.03 -20.41 2.44
N PRO A 300 -1.16 -19.66 2.45
CA PRO A 300 -1.95 -19.44 3.66
C PRO A 300 -2.48 -20.71 4.33
N ASP A 301 -2.69 -21.77 3.56
CA ASP A 301 -3.22 -23.05 4.07
C ASP A 301 -2.11 -23.93 4.66
N ASN A 302 -0.85 -23.67 4.31
CA ASN A 302 0.32 -24.45 4.70
C ASN A 302 1.44 -23.60 5.32
N PHE A 303 1.14 -22.36 5.71
CA PHE A 303 2.15 -21.45 6.25
C PHE A 303 2.75 -22.04 7.55
N PRO A 304 4.08 -22.10 7.67
CA PRO A 304 4.74 -22.64 8.86
C PRO A 304 4.65 -21.63 10.01
N TRP A 305 3.73 -21.87 10.89
CA TRP A 305 3.52 -21.04 12.08
C TRP A 305 4.66 -21.15 13.09
#